data_fd03db08d675e3250612fa074b20ab8d
#
_entry.id   fd03db08d675e3250612fa074b20ab8d
#
_cell.length_a   1.000
_cell.length_b   1.000
_cell.length_c   1.000
_cell.angle_alpha   90.00
_cell.angle_beta   90.00
_cell.angle_gamma   90.00
#
_symmetry.space_group_name_H-M   'P 1'
#
loop_
_entity.id
_entity.type
_entity.pdbx_description
1 polymer ?
#
loop_
_entity_poly.entity_id
_entity_poly.type
_entity_poly.pdbx_seq_one_letter_code
_entity_poly.pdbx_strand_id
1 'polypeptide(L)'
;MKKRTDSDCVKQAIRTRKWLADSRHPRKFSSFKFLQSRRKVLGRTVVLAPNAISLFNESYDDFNRFIKELEREASKGRVLIDLKKVKTVKVSGLLVLYANIEQLQKKYQDNSLVKTTSGASKEVSMFFRTFGFWNLTGESRTRSPKKYSESIEICTMPHKAFAPEHHKIQLRKVLTYTQNAVKKVEMHEGALLAYNAITESISNVWQHAYDDSFFDKPVPLELRNWWLIVQHIDDQFFIAMYDMGASIPVTISTKSWAPALLNAISKILDVRGGKFLAAGDAKSIKAAVDYGKSRFKKDNRGKGLTEAKDFVQRNPKGSMLIHSGLGHYVYKTEGDKEELETLGAPLKGTLIQWNLMLEKK
;
A
#
# COMPACT_ATOMS: atom_id res chain seq x y z
N MET A 1 -21.84 49.12 -11.75
CA MET A 1 -22.81 48.17 -12.32
C MET A 1 -23.08 48.56 -13.78
N LYS A 2 -22.73 47.71 -14.76
CA LYS A 2 -23.08 47.96 -16.18
C LYS A 2 -24.60 47.79 -16.36
N LYS A 3 -25.28 48.82 -16.84
CA LYS A 3 -26.69 48.74 -17.22
C LYS A 3 -26.85 47.72 -18.34
N ARG A 4 -27.76 46.76 -18.18
CA ARG A 4 -28.12 45.80 -19.23
C ARG A 4 -28.78 46.56 -20.39
N THR A 5 -28.35 46.27 -21.61
CA THR A 5 -28.96 46.82 -22.80
C THR A 5 -30.19 46.03 -23.21
N ASP A 6 -31.13 46.60 -23.95
CA ASP A 6 -32.31 45.90 -24.47
C ASP A 6 -31.94 44.66 -25.30
N SER A 7 -30.82 44.72 -26.02
CA SER A 7 -30.26 43.59 -26.74
C SER A 7 -29.86 42.42 -25.82
N ASP A 8 -29.36 42.70 -24.61
CA ASP A 8 -29.02 41.67 -23.64
C ASP A 8 -30.24 40.99 -23.04
N CYS A 9 -31.32 41.78 -22.84
CA CYS A 9 -32.60 41.28 -22.38
C CYS A 9 -33.27 40.36 -23.42
N VAL A 10 -33.22 40.73 -24.70
CA VAL A 10 -33.73 39.91 -25.81
C VAL A 10 -32.93 38.62 -25.94
N LYS A 11 -31.60 38.68 -25.90
CA LYS A 11 -30.74 37.47 -25.94
C LYS A 11 -30.99 36.53 -24.75
N GLN A 12 -31.25 37.09 -23.57
CA GLN A 12 -31.58 36.31 -22.40
C GLN A 12 -32.95 35.65 -22.50
N ALA A 13 -33.96 36.38 -23.01
CA ALA A 13 -35.30 35.84 -23.26
C ALA A 13 -35.29 34.71 -24.30
N ILE A 14 -34.50 34.84 -25.37
CA ILE A 14 -34.33 33.79 -26.37
C ILE A 14 -33.62 32.53 -25.73
N ARG A 15 -32.58 32.72 -24.93
CA ARG A 15 -31.92 31.62 -24.21
C ARG A 15 -32.87 30.92 -23.25
N THR A 16 -33.67 31.68 -22.50
CA THR A 16 -34.67 31.13 -21.57
C THR A 16 -35.77 30.36 -22.29
N ARG A 17 -36.29 30.88 -23.42
CA ARG A 17 -37.27 30.19 -24.28
C ARG A 17 -36.68 28.86 -24.84
N LYS A 18 -35.44 28.90 -25.31
CA LYS A 18 -34.77 27.71 -25.82
C LYS A 18 -34.55 26.66 -24.72
N TRP A 19 -34.16 27.08 -23.52
CA TRP A 19 -34.02 26.22 -22.35
C TRP A 19 -35.37 25.62 -21.92
N LEU A 20 -36.44 26.40 -21.92
CA LEU A 20 -37.82 25.95 -21.62
C LEU A 20 -38.36 25.00 -22.70
N ALA A 21 -38.01 25.19 -23.97
CA ALA A 21 -38.39 24.28 -25.06
C ALA A 21 -37.64 22.96 -24.95
N ASP A 22 -36.34 22.96 -24.63
CA ASP A 22 -35.54 21.79 -24.37
C ASP A 22 -35.98 21.03 -23.10
N SER A 23 -36.55 21.73 -22.12
CA SER A 23 -37.11 21.11 -20.91
C SER A 23 -38.51 20.51 -21.10
N ARG A 24 -39.26 20.94 -22.16
CA ARG A 24 -40.55 20.34 -22.52
C ARG A 24 -40.47 19.03 -23.27
N HIS A 25 -39.32 18.70 -23.84
CA HIS A 25 -38.99 17.34 -24.23
C HIS A 25 -38.31 16.65 -23.06
N PRO A 26 -39.00 15.85 -22.23
CA PRO A 26 -38.35 15.12 -21.17
C PRO A 26 -37.39 14.17 -21.87
N ARG A 27 -36.10 14.53 -21.91
CA ARG A 27 -35.05 13.53 -22.10
C ARG A 27 -35.39 12.50 -21.05
N LYS A 28 -35.87 11.33 -21.49
CA LYS A 28 -36.20 10.23 -20.58
C LYS A 28 -35.05 10.15 -19.61
N PHE A 29 -35.24 10.61 -18.38
CA PHE A 29 -34.22 10.56 -17.34
C PHE A 29 -33.96 9.08 -17.10
N SER A 30 -32.92 8.57 -17.70
CA SER A 30 -32.46 7.22 -17.41
C SER A 30 -31.61 7.33 -16.17
N SER A 31 -32.19 6.98 -15.03
CA SER A 31 -31.47 6.81 -13.79
C SER A 31 -30.24 5.93 -14.00
N PHE A 32 -30.34 4.93 -14.86
CA PHE A 32 -29.25 4.05 -15.25
C PHE A 32 -28.11 4.79 -16.00
N LYS A 33 -28.42 5.70 -16.94
CA LYS A 33 -27.42 6.54 -17.62
C LYS A 33 -26.82 7.58 -16.69
N PHE A 34 -27.61 8.14 -15.77
CA PHE A 34 -27.11 9.09 -14.78
C PHE A 34 -26.19 8.41 -13.74
N LEU A 35 -26.53 7.21 -13.30
CA LEU A 35 -25.69 6.40 -12.43
C LEU A 35 -24.41 5.91 -13.13
N GLN A 36 -24.42 5.75 -14.47
CA GLN A 36 -23.24 5.42 -15.26
C GLN A 36 -22.36 6.62 -15.62
N SER A 37 -22.91 7.84 -15.67
CA SER A 37 -22.11 9.05 -15.94
C SER A 37 -21.37 9.47 -14.68
N ARG A 38 -20.10 9.06 -14.56
CA ARG A 38 -19.28 9.52 -13.43
C ARG A 38 -19.06 11.02 -13.49
N ARG A 39 -19.12 11.66 -12.34
CA ARG A 39 -18.82 13.09 -12.21
C ARG A 39 -17.43 13.38 -12.74
N LYS A 40 -17.30 14.32 -13.67
CA LYS A 40 -16.01 14.84 -14.13
C LYS A 40 -15.77 16.24 -13.56
N VAL A 41 -14.56 16.48 -13.15
CA VAL A 41 -14.08 17.80 -12.68
C VAL A 41 -12.80 18.12 -13.43
N LEU A 42 -12.78 19.24 -14.16
CA LEU A 42 -11.65 19.65 -15.01
C LEU A 42 -11.16 18.55 -15.96
N GLY A 43 -12.09 17.83 -16.59
CA GLY A 43 -11.79 16.73 -17.51
C GLY A 43 -11.36 15.42 -16.86
N ARG A 44 -11.27 15.36 -15.52
CA ARG A 44 -10.87 14.18 -14.75
C ARG A 44 -12.09 13.44 -14.20
N THR A 45 -12.06 12.11 -14.30
CA THR A 45 -13.08 11.28 -13.65
C THR A 45 -12.86 11.30 -12.13
N VAL A 46 -13.89 11.59 -11.37
CA VAL A 46 -13.80 11.63 -9.90
C VAL A 46 -13.96 10.22 -9.34
N VAL A 47 -12.98 9.81 -8.53
CA VAL A 47 -13.01 8.57 -7.74
C VAL A 47 -13.00 8.94 -6.26
N LEU A 48 -13.98 8.41 -5.51
CA LEU A 48 -14.15 8.73 -4.09
C LEU A 48 -13.25 7.84 -3.24
N ALA A 49 -12.38 8.45 -2.45
CA ALA A 49 -11.63 7.69 -1.45
C ALA A 49 -12.54 7.23 -0.29
N PRO A 50 -12.27 6.07 0.32
CA PRO A 50 -13.01 5.59 1.48
C PRO A 50 -12.74 6.46 2.72
N ASN A 51 -13.54 6.29 3.76
CA ASN A 51 -13.34 7.01 5.02
C ASN A 51 -12.01 6.67 5.71
N ALA A 52 -11.52 5.45 5.51
CA ALA A 52 -10.25 4.97 6.03
C ALA A 52 -9.36 4.44 4.91
N ILE A 53 -8.15 4.97 4.80
CA ILE A 53 -7.06 4.43 3.98
C ILE A 53 -6.29 3.46 4.88
N SER A 54 -6.74 2.22 4.91
CA SER A 54 -6.28 1.21 5.86
C SER A 54 -6.42 -0.19 5.28
N LEU A 55 -5.48 -1.08 5.65
CA LEU A 55 -5.48 -2.50 5.29
C LEU A 55 -5.99 -3.38 6.45
N PHE A 56 -6.57 -2.78 7.49
CA PHE A 56 -7.02 -3.49 8.67
C PHE A 56 -8.53 -3.63 8.71
N ASN A 57 -9.01 -4.80 9.15
CA ASN A 57 -10.41 -5.10 9.44
C ASN A 57 -11.38 -4.73 8.28
N GLU A 58 -12.56 -4.27 8.62
CA GLU A 58 -13.63 -3.87 7.67
C GLU A 58 -13.17 -2.82 6.63
N SER A 59 -12.14 -2.03 6.94
CA SER A 59 -11.62 -1.02 6.00
C SER A 59 -10.89 -1.62 4.80
N TYR A 60 -10.42 -2.88 4.89
CA TYR A 60 -9.67 -3.52 3.82
C TYR A 60 -10.46 -3.62 2.52
N ASP A 61 -11.68 -4.12 2.58
CA ASP A 61 -12.50 -4.34 1.40
C ASP A 61 -12.90 -3.03 0.71
N ASP A 62 -13.23 -1.99 1.48
CA ASP A 62 -13.54 -0.67 0.95
C ASP A 62 -12.31 -0.05 0.29
N PHE A 63 -11.15 -0.17 0.93
CA PHE A 63 -9.89 0.33 0.39
C PHE A 63 -9.46 -0.43 -0.88
N ASN A 64 -9.55 -1.76 -0.88
CA ASN A 64 -9.23 -2.57 -2.06
C ASN A 64 -10.18 -2.26 -3.23
N ARG A 65 -11.48 -2.10 -2.95
CA ARG A 65 -12.47 -1.70 -3.96
C ARG A 65 -12.13 -0.33 -4.56
N PHE A 66 -11.72 0.61 -3.73
CA PHE A 66 -11.26 1.93 -4.16
C PHE A 66 -10.00 1.83 -5.05
N ILE A 67 -8.99 1.03 -4.69
CA ILE A 67 -7.79 0.82 -5.52
C ILE A 67 -8.16 0.23 -6.90
N LYS A 68 -9.01 -0.79 -6.94
CA LYS A 68 -9.50 -1.38 -8.21
C LYS A 68 -10.27 -0.38 -9.05
N GLU A 69 -11.06 0.48 -8.42
CA GLU A 69 -11.78 1.54 -9.10
C GLU A 69 -10.83 2.59 -9.67
N LEU A 70 -9.81 3.00 -8.90
CA LEU A 70 -8.76 3.91 -9.34
C LEU A 70 -8.03 3.36 -10.57
N GLU A 71 -7.58 2.11 -10.53
CA GLU A 71 -6.92 1.43 -11.66
C GLU A 71 -7.81 1.40 -12.92
N ARG A 72 -9.07 1.02 -12.75
CA ARG A 72 -10.04 0.94 -13.85
C ARG A 72 -10.31 2.30 -14.49
N GLU A 73 -10.42 3.36 -13.71
CA GLU A 73 -10.70 4.69 -14.26
C GLU A 73 -9.43 5.35 -14.82
N ALA A 74 -8.26 5.10 -14.22
CA ALA A 74 -6.98 5.55 -14.73
C ALA A 74 -6.62 4.91 -16.09
N SER A 75 -7.08 3.68 -16.35
CA SER A 75 -6.90 3.05 -17.67
C SER A 75 -7.71 3.72 -18.79
N LYS A 76 -8.74 4.52 -18.45
CA LYS A 76 -9.59 5.25 -19.40
C LYS A 76 -9.19 6.72 -19.58
N GLY A 77 -8.35 7.23 -18.69
CA GLY A 77 -7.88 8.61 -18.70
C GLY A 77 -7.61 9.19 -17.32
N ARG A 78 -7.51 10.51 -17.27
CA ARG A 78 -7.10 11.23 -16.06
C ARG A 78 -8.14 11.16 -14.95
N VAL A 79 -7.67 10.96 -13.72
CA VAL A 79 -8.48 10.76 -12.52
C VAL A 79 -8.23 11.86 -11.49
N LEU A 80 -9.28 12.20 -10.75
CA LEU A 80 -9.23 13.04 -9.55
C LEU A 80 -9.73 12.23 -8.35
N ILE A 81 -8.86 11.94 -7.41
CA ILE A 81 -9.24 11.29 -6.14
C ILE A 81 -9.85 12.35 -5.23
N ASP A 82 -11.10 12.15 -4.82
CA ASP A 82 -11.76 13.01 -3.83
C ASP A 82 -11.48 12.48 -2.41
N LEU A 83 -10.65 13.22 -1.66
CA LEU A 83 -10.20 12.88 -0.30
C LEU A 83 -11.09 13.46 0.81
N LYS A 84 -12.18 14.16 0.47
CA LYS A 84 -13.01 14.89 1.47
C LYS A 84 -13.57 14.03 2.57
N LYS A 85 -13.83 12.75 2.31
CA LYS A 85 -14.39 11.82 3.29
C LYS A 85 -13.33 11.07 4.10
N VAL A 86 -12.06 11.20 3.76
CA VAL A 86 -10.98 10.50 4.46
C VAL A 86 -10.84 11.04 5.87
N LYS A 87 -11.04 10.18 6.86
CA LYS A 87 -10.90 10.49 8.30
C LYS A 87 -9.66 9.87 8.91
N THR A 88 -9.29 8.68 8.43
CA THR A 88 -8.18 7.89 8.99
C THR A 88 -7.24 7.43 7.90
N VAL A 89 -5.95 7.53 8.16
CA VAL A 89 -4.89 7.00 7.29
C VAL A 89 -3.92 6.19 8.14
N LYS A 90 -3.72 4.94 7.77
CA LYS A 90 -2.68 4.06 8.37
C LYS A 90 -1.46 4.02 7.45
N VAL A 91 -0.29 3.82 8.05
CA VAL A 91 1.00 3.85 7.34
C VAL A 91 1.03 2.88 6.14
N SER A 92 0.63 1.62 6.36
CA SER A 92 0.58 0.60 5.30
C SER A 92 -0.45 0.93 4.21
N GLY A 93 -1.61 1.47 4.59
CA GLY A 93 -2.63 1.90 3.62
C GLY A 93 -2.12 3.05 2.74
N LEU A 94 -1.40 4.03 3.33
CA LEU A 94 -0.78 5.10 2.57
C LEU A 94 0.30 4.57 1.62
N LEU A 95 1.14 3.63 2.08
CA LEU A 95 2.18 3.03 1.27
C LEU A 95 1.59 2.34 0.03
N VAL A 96 0.54 1.54 0.20
CA VAL A 96 -0.16 0.86 -0.91
C VAL A 96 -0.82 1.86 -1.85
N LEU A 97 -1.46 2.91 -1.33
CA LEU A 97 -2.06 3.96 -2.16
C LEU A 97 -1.00 4.70 -2.98
N TYR A 98 0.10 5.11 -2.34
CA TYR A 98 1.23 5.78 -3.00
C TYR A 98 1.79 4.92 -4.14
N ALA A 99 2.09 3.66 -3.84
CA ALA A 99 2.62 2.70 -4.79
C ALA A 99 1.70 2.51 -6.01
N ASN A 100 0.38 2.37 -5.79
CA ASN A 100 -0.58 2.22 -6.89
C ASN A 100 -0.64 3.47 -7.77
N ILE A 101 -0.64 4.67 -7.19
CA ILE A 101 -0.64 5.91 -7.96
C ILE A 101 0.63 6.03 -8.80
N GLU A 102 1.80 5.83 -8.19
CA GLU A 102 3.09 5.95 -8.90
C GLU A 102 3.22 4.90 -10.01
N GLN A 103 2.79 3.67 -9.75
CA GLN A 103 2.78 2.59 -10.74
C GLN A 103 1.89 2.93 -11.95
N LEU A 104 0.72 3.52 -11.71
CA LEU A 104 -0.18 3.98 -12.77
C LEU A 104 0.45 5.12 -13.58
N GLN A 105 1.05 6.11 -12.91
CA GLN A 105 1.73 7.23 -13.58
C GLN A 105 2.89 6.73 -14.46
N LYS A 106 3.70 5.80 -13.97
CA LYS A 106 4.79 5.17 -14.74
C LYS A 106 4.23 4.36 -15.92
N LYS A 107 3.23 3.51 -15.69
CA LYS A 107 2.62 2.67 -16.71
C LYS A 107 2.06 3.47 -17.90
N TYR A 108 1.44 4.61 -17.62
CA TYR A 108 0.83 5.46 -18.64
C TYR A 108 1.71 6.65 -19.05
N GLN A 109 2.93 6.75 -18.49
CA GLN A 109 3.90 7.82 -18.76
C GLN A 109 3.30 9.24 -18.58
N ASP A 110 2.36 9.40 -17.63
CA ASP A 110 1.71 10.67 -17.31
C ASP A 110 1.74 10.93 -15.79
N ASN A 111 2.69 11.74 -15.33
CA ASN A 111 2.81 12.17 -13.92
C ASN A 111 1.58 12.96 -13.45
N SER A 112 0.74 13.42 -14.37
CA SER A 112 -0.51 14.11 -14.06
C SER A 112 -1.74 13.21 -14.13
N LEU A 113 -1.57 11.90 -14.41
CA LEU A 113 -2.69 10.96 -14.57
C LEU A 113 -3.62 10.99 -13.36
N VAL A 114 -3.07 10.96 -12.17
CA VAL A 114 -3.82 10.98 -10.91
C VAL A 114 -3.52 12.27 -10.16
N LYS A 115 -4.56 13.03 -9.86
CA LYS A 115 -4.55 14.19 -8.99
C LYS A 115 -5.50 13.97 -7.82
N THR A 116 -5.39 14.79 -6.79
CA THR A 116 -6.20 14.68 -5.58
C THR A 116 -6.87 16.00 -5.25
N THR A 117 -7.98 15.95 -4.49
CA THR A 117 -8.53 17.15 -3.86
C THR A 117 -7.73 17.48 -2.60
N SER A 118 -7.65 18.77 -2.27
CA SER A 118 -7.06 19.25 -1.01
C SER A 118 -8.01 19.14 0.20
N GLY A 119 -9.15 18.46 0.04
CA GLY A 119 -10.25 18.49 1.00
C GLY A 119 -10.16 17.52 2.17
N ALA A 120 -9.03 16.84 2.36
CA ALA A 120 -8.79 16.02 3.54
C ALA A 120 -8.74 16.86 4.82
N SER A 121 -9.01 16.24 5.99
CA SER A 121 -8.84 16.91 7.28
C SER A 121 -7.41 17.44 7.46
N LYS A 122 -7.22 18.37 8.42
CA LYS A 122 -5.90 18.92 8.71
C LYS A 122 -4.90 17.82 9.08
N GLU A 123 -5.33 16.85 9.90
CA GLU A 123 -4.50 15.73 10.36
C GLU A 123 -4.09 14.84 9.18
N VAL A 124 -5.03 14.47 8.33
CA VAL A 124 -4.78 13.67 7.12
C VAL A 124 -3.85 14.42 6.17
N SER A 125 -4.07 15.72 5.99
CA SER A 125 -3.23 16.57 5.13
C SER A 125 -1.79 16.66 5.63
N MET A 126 -1.60 16.81 6.95
CA MET A 126 -0.28 16.80 7.59
C MET A 126 0.41 15.44 7.45
N PHE A 127 -0.35 14.35 7.61
CA PHE A 127 0.16 12.99 7.43
C PHE A 127 0.63 12.75 5.99
N PHE A 128 -0.16 13.12 5.01
CA PHE A 128 0.23 13.03 3.59
C PHE A 128 1.46 13.89 3.27
N ARG A 129 1.58 15.07 3.87
CA ARG A 129 2.76 15.92 3.73
C ARG A 129 4.01 15.27 4.31
N THR A 130 3.88 14.64 5.46
CA THR A 130 4.99 13.95 6.15
C THR A 130 5.65 12.91 5.26
N PHE A 131 4.85 12.16 4.49
CA PHE A 131 5.31 11.03 3.70
C PHE A 131 5.47 11.33 2.19
N GLY A 132 5.42 12.59 1.79
CA GLY A 132 5.68 12.99 0.40
C GLY A 132 4.53 12.72 -0.58
N PHE A 133 3.34 12.34 -0.11
CA PHE A 133 2.20 12.01 -0.96
C PHE A 133 1.78 13.19 -1.87
N TRP A 134 1.83 14.42 -1.35
CA TRP A 134 1.51 15.61 -2.13
C TRP A 134 2.52 15.89 -3.26
N ASN A 135 3.78 15.44 -3.11
CA ASN A 135 4.77 15.56 -4.18
C ASN A 135 4.41 14.63 -5.35
N LEU A 136 3.96 13.40 -5.04
CA LEU A 136 3.54 12.42 -6.05
C LEU A 136 2.31 12.91 -6.85
N THR A 137 1.32 13.51 -6.18
CA THR A 137 0.08 13.97 -6.83
C THR A 137 0.18 15.39 -7.39
N GLY A 138 1.32 16.06 -7.18
CA GLY A 138 1.57 17.43 -7.64
C GLY A 138 0.85 18.52 -6.85
N GLU A 139 0.39 18.19 -5.63
CA GLU A 139 -0.25 19.12 -4.68
C GLU A 139 0.77 19.71 -3.68
N SER A 140 2.02 19.84 -4.09
CA SER A 140 3.14 20.32 -3.24
C SER A 140 2.94 21.73 -2.67
N ARG A 141 1.99 22.51 -3.24
CA ARG A 141 1.62 23.84 -2.76
C ARG A 141 0.78 23.84 -1.47
N THR A 142 0.32 22.68 -1.00
CA THR A 142 -0.37 22.62 0.28
C THR A 142 0.58 23.06 1.39
N ARG A 143 0.23 24.15 2.08
CA ARG A 143 1.02 24.74 3.17
C ARG A 143 0.88 23.98 4.51
N SER A 144 0.33 22.78 4.50
CA SER A 144 0.22 21.97 5.71
C SER A 144 1.62 21.64 6.24
N PRO A 145 1.90 21.84 7.53
CA PRO A 145 3.16 21.41 8.13
C PRO A 145 3.26 19.88 8.10
N LYS A 146 4.47 19.33 8.25
CA LYS A 146 4.66 17.90 8.50
C LYS A 146 4.09 17.57 9.89
N LYS A 147 3.50 16.38 10.03
CA LYS A 147 2.99 15.88 11.31
C LYS A 147 4.16 15.51 12.25
N TYR A 148 5.23 14.98 11.67
CA TYR A 148 6.43 14.56 12.39
C TYR A 148 7.62 15.30 11.79
N SER A 149 8.45 15.93 12.62
CA SER A 149 9.62 16.72 12.20
C SER A 149 10.71 15.82 11.62
N GLU A 150 10.98 14.70 12.29
CA GLU A 150 11.95 13.70 11.85
C GLU A 150 11.23 12.60 11.10
N SER A 151 11.00 12.80 9.80
CA SER A 151 10.32 11.83 8.96
C SER A 151 11.06 11.60 7.65
N ILE A 152 11.02 10.37 7.18
CA ILE A 152 11.48 10.02 5.84
C ILE A 152 10.25 9.85 4.95
N GLU A 153 10.26 10.52 3.80
CA GLU A 153 9.22 10.33 2.78
C GLU A 153 9.27 8.90 2.23
N ILE A 154 8.16 8.42 1.68
CA ILE A 154 8.10 7.10 1.05
C ILE A 154 9.20 7.00 -0.01
N CYS A 155 9.99 5.95 0.10
CA CYS A 155 11.08 5.66 -0.81
C CYS A 155 10.63 4.66 -1.87
N THR A 156 10.73 5.04 -3.13
CA THR A 156 10.53 4.13 -4.26
C THR A 156 11.87 3.61 -4.73
N MET A 157 11.99 2.30 -4.80
CA MET A 157 13.22 1.62 -5.22
C MET A 157 12.94 0.79 -6.46
N PRO A 158 13.74 0.93 -7.52
CA PRO A 158 13.65 0.08 -8.70
C PRO A 158 14.24 -1.30 -8.41
N HIS A 159 13.92 -2.26 -9.26
CA HIS A 159 14.58 -3.55 -9.26
C HIS A 159 16.11 -3.37 -9.38
N LYS A 160 16.87 -4.28 -8.76
CA LYS A 160 18.34 -4.23 -8.62
C LYS A 160 19.10 -3.86 -9.90
N ALA A 161 18.66 -4.36 -11.05
CA ALA A 161 19.34 -4.12 -12.34
C ALA A 161 19.32 -2.66 -12.77
N PHE A 162 18.44 -1.84 -12.22
CA PHE A 162 18.20 -0.44 -12.61
C PHE A 162 18.32 0.56 -11.46
N ALA A 163 19.00 0.19 -10.37
CA ALA A 163 19.15 1.08 -9.21
C ALA A 163 20.21 2.16 -9.47
N PRO A 164 19.84 3.37 -9.92
CA PRO A 164 20.75 4.51 -10.03
C PRO A 164 21.36 4.85 -8.67
N GLU A 165 22.50 5.56 -8.67
CA GLU A 165 23.26 5.88 -7.44
C GLU A 165 22.41 6.65 -6.41
N HIS A 166 21.54 7.56 -6.85
CA HIS A 166 20.66 8.30 -5.94
C HIS A 166 19.72 7.39 -5.13
N HIS A 167 19.26 6.26 -5.68
CA HIS A 167 18.45 5.27 -4.93
C HIS A 167 19.28 4.55 -3.87
N LYS A 168 20.55 4.26 -4.15
CA LYS A 168 21.46 3.68 -3.15
C LYS A 168 21.68 4.63 -1.98
N ILE A 169 21.87 5.93 -2.28
CA ILE A 169 21.99 6.97 -1.26
C ILE A 169 20.71 7.06 -0.43
N GLN A 170 19.56 7.05 -1.07
CA GLN A 170 18.27 7.08 -0.38
C GLN A 170 18.07 5.84 0.52
N LEU A 171 18.40 4.65 0.05
CA LEU A 171 18.34 3.43 0.83
C LEU A 171 19.29 3.50 2.05
N ARG A 172 20.52 3.97 1.87
CA ARG A 172 21.46 4.19 2.99
C ARG A 172 20.88 5.13 4.06
N LYS A 173 20.24 6.23 3.66
CA LYS A 173 19.56 7.16 4.59
C LYS A 173 18.48 6.45 5.40
N VAL A 174 17.65 5.63 4.75
CA VAL A 174 16.60 4.87 5.42
C VAL A 174 17.20 3.85 6.41
N LEU A 175 18.19 3.10 5.99
CA LEU A 175 18.87 2.11 6.84
C LEU A 175 19.54 2.78 8.04
N THR A 176 20.23 3.91 7.83
CA THR A 176 20.86 4.68 8.91
C THR A 176 19.82 5.23 9.90
N TYR A 177 18.71 5.78 9.38
CA TYR A 177 17.61 6.25 10.22
C TYR A 177 17.03 5.12 11.08
N THR A 178 16.77 3.95 10.47
CA THR A 178 16.28 2.77 11.17
C THR A 178 17.23 2.31 12.25
N GLN A 179 18.52 2.16 11.92
CA GLN A 179 19.54 1.76 12.88
C GLN A 179 19.64 2.74 14.06
N ASN A 180 19.60 4.04 13.79
CA ASN A 180 19.68 5.06 14.83
C ASN A 180 18.43 5.06 15.73
N ALA A 181 17.23 4.86 15.15
CA ALA A 181 16.01 4.75 15.93
C ALA A 181 16.02 3.53 16.85
N VAL A 182 16.42 2.36 16.31
CA VAL A 182 16.50 1.12 17.10
C VAL A 182 17.62 1.19 18.16
N LYS A 183 18.78 1.77 17.84
CA LYS A 183 19.89 1.94 18.81
C LYS A 183 19.53 2.82 20.01
N LYS A 184 18.64 3.79 19.84
CA LYS A 184 18.22 4.65 20.97
C LYS A 184 17.49 3.87 22.06
N VAL A 185 17.01 2.67 21.75
CA VAL A 185 16.11 1.89 22.59
C VAL A 185 16.67 0.51 22.92
N GLU A 186 17.30 -0.14 21.94
CA GLU A 186 17.89 -1.47 22.07
C GLU A 186 19.41 -1.44 21.97
N MET A 187 20.07 -2.46 22.54
CA MET A 187 21.51 -2.64 22.38
C MET A 187 21.88 -2.85 20.88
N HIS A 188 23.16 -2.79 20.59
CA HIS A 188 23.74 -2.90 19.24
C HIS A 188 23.20 -4.09 18.41
N GLU A 189 22.81 -5.18 19.06
CA GLU A 189 22.24 -6.36 18.41
C GLU A 189 20.89 -6.11 17.74
N GLY A 190 19.99 -5.32 18.34
CA GLY A 190 18.69 -4.99 17.74
C GLY A 190 18.82 -4.19 16.43
N ALA A 191 19.81 -3.28 16.37
CA ALA A 191 20.06 -2.52 15.14
C ALA A 191 20.61 -3.40 13.99
N LEU A 192 21.41 -4.42 14.31
CA LEU A 192 21.88 -5.38 13.31
C LEU A 192 20.76 -6.28 12.80
N LEU A 193 19.86 -6.71 13.68
CA LEU A 193 18.70 -7.50 13.28
C LEU A 193 17.72 -6.71 12.42
N ALA A 194 17.47 -5.44 12.74
CA ALA A 194 16.65 -4.56 11.90
C ALA A 194 17.26 -4.42 10.51
N TYR A 195 18.57 -4.23 10.44
CA TYR A 195 19.29 -4.16 9.16
C TYR A 195 19.13 -5.46 8.37
N ASN A 196 19.34 -6.61 9.00
CA ASN A 196 19.21 -7.92 8.36
C ASN A 196 17.78 -8.16 7.86
N ALA A 197 16.75 -7.90 8.69
CA ALA A 197 15.35 -8.07 8.33
C ALA A 197 14.97 -7.24 7.09
N ILE A 198 15.43 -5.98 7.03
CA ILE A 198 15.17 -5.11 5.86
C ILE A 198 15.93 -5.60 4.64
N THR A 199 17.23 -5.89 4.76
CA THR A 199 18.06 -6.31 3.62
C THR A 199 17.63 -7.65 3.05
N GLU A 200 17.21 -8.60 3.88
CA GLU A 200 16.65 -9.87 3.44
C GLU A 200 15.30 -9.69 2.75
N SER A 201 14.44 -8.80 3.27
CA SER A 201 13.18 -8.49 2.59
C SER A 201 13.40 -7.84 1.22
N ILE A 202 14.41 -6.98 1.10
CA ILE A 202 14.85 -6.42 -0.19
C ILE A 202 15.36 -7.54 -1.11
N SER A 203 16.16 -8.45 -0.58
CA SER A 203 16.69 -9.60 -1.32
C SER A 203 15.56 -10.49 -1.88
N ASN A 204 14.51 -10.72 -1.08
CA ASN A 204 13.33 -11.47 -1.53
C ASN A 204 12.62 -10.78 -2.69
N VAL A 205 12.46 -9.45 -2.66
CA VAL A 205 11.90 -8.71 -3.79
C VAL A 205 12.78 -8.87 -5.03
N TRP A 206 14.10 -8.73 -4.89
CA TRP A 206 15.02 -8.83 -6.02
C TRP A 206 15.10 -10.22 -6.65
N GLN A 207 14.93 -11.27 -5.85
CA GLN A 207 15.08 -12.63 -6.31
C GLN A 207 13.78 -13.28 -6.77
N HIS A 208 12.65 -12.86 -6.20
CA HIS A 208 11.41 -13.60 -6.32
C HIS A 208 10.21 -12.78 -6.80
N ALA A 209 10.12 -11.50 -6.42
CA ALA A 209 8.89 -10.74 -6.70
C ALA A 209 8.65 -10.51 -8.20
N TYR A 210 9.71 -10.36 -8.99
CA TYR A 210 9.61 -10.03 -10.41
C TYR A 210 10.29 -11.09 -11.31
N ASP A 211 10.33 -12.33 -10.88
CA ASP A 211 10.76 -13.45 -11.74
C ASP A 211 9.73 -13.66 -12.87
N ASP A 212 10.20 -13.60 -14.11
CA ASP A 212 9.34 -13.63 -15.29
C ASP A 212 8.54 -14.94 -15.41
N SER A 213 8.98 -16.02 -14.75
CA SER A 213 8.26 -17.31 -14.72
C SER A 213 6.90 -17.24 -14.03
N PHE A 214 6.63 -16.21 -13.22
CA PHE A 214 5.36 -16.02 -12.52
C PHE A 214 4.34 -15.17 -13.27
N PHE A 215 4.67 -14.68 -14.46
CA PHE A 215 3.82 -13.75 -15.22
C PHE A 215 3.59 -14.25 -16.63
N ASP A 216 2.36 -14.13 -17.13
CA ASP A 216 2.04 -14.44 -18.53
C ASP A 216 2.85 -13.59 -19.51
N LYS A 217 3.17 -12.36 -19.11
CA LYS A 217 4.05 -11.45 -19.85
C LYS A 217 5.04 -10.83 -18.88
N PRO A 218 6.32 -10.72 -19.24
CA PRO A 218 7.31 -10.07 -18.39
C PRO A 218 6.86 -8.68 -17.94
N VAL A 219 7.01 -8.40 -16.66
CA VAL A 219 6.73 -7.05 -16.12
C VAL A 219 7.79 -6.10 -16.70
N PRO A 220 7.42 -4.96 -17.33
CA PRO A 220 8.38 -3.97 -17.79
C PRO A 220 9.31 -3.50 -16.66
N LEU A 221 10.57 -3.27 -16.96
CA LEU A 221 11.59 -3.00 -15.95
C LEU A 221 11.29 -1.73 -15.12
N GLU A 222 10.76 -0.69 -15.77
CA GLU A 222 10.34 0.55 -15.13
C GLU A 222 9.17 0.37 -14.15
N LEU A 223 8.45 -0.75 -14.25
CA LEU A 223 7.35 -1.13 -13.36
C LEU A 223 7.77 -2.13 -12.28
N ARG A 224 9.01 -2.63 -12.29
CA ARG A 224 9.54 -3.52 -11.24
C ARG A 224 10.05 -2.68 -10.06
N ASN A 225 9.12 -2.15 -9.29
CA ASN A 225 9.44 -1.30 -8.15
C ASN A 225 8.98 -1.92 -6.83
N TRP A 226 9.58 -1.46 -5.76
CA TRP A 226 9.13 -1.69 -4.39
C TRP A 226 9.23 -0.38 -3.60
N TRP A 227 8.46 -0.28 -2.55
CA TRP A 227 8.30 0.94 -1.77
C TRP A 227 8.55 0.65 -0.31
N LEU A 228 9.17 1.60 0.37
CA LEU A 228 9.54 1.52 1.77
C LEU A 228 9.12 2.79 2.49
N ILE A 229 8.53 2.61 3.66
CA ILE A 229 8.22 3.67 4.61
C ILE A 229 8.76 3.28 5.98
N VAL A 230 9.42 4.23 6.63
CA VAL A 230 9.94 4.06 7.99
C VAL A 230 9.54 5.28 8.80
N GLN A 231 8.97 5.07 9.98
CA GLN A 231 8.52 6.17 10.80
C GLN A 231 8.54 5.83 12.29
N HIS A 232 8.99 6.77 13.06
CA HIS A 232 8.81 6.83 14.51
C HIS A 232 7.58 7.67 14.82
N ILE A 233 6.60 7.11 15.49
CA ILE A 233 5.35 7.76 15.90
C ILE A 233 5.16 7.48 17.38
N ASP A 234 5.27 8.52 18.20
CA ASP A 234 5.20 8.43 19.66
C ASP A 234 6.23 7.40 20.19
N ASP A 235 5.76 6.34 20.85
CA ASP A 235 6.62 5.26 21.36
C ASP A 235 6.70 4.07 20.40
N GLN A 236 6.22 4.20 19.16
CA GLN A 236 6.20 3.13 18.19
C GLN A 236 7.08 3.43 16.98
N PHE A 237 7.80 2.43 16.54
CA PHE A 237 8.61 2.46 15.33
C PHE A 237 7.98 1.54 14.27
N PHE A 238 7.65 2.10 13.14
CA PHE A 238 7.00 1.40 12.03
C PHE A 238 7.97 1.28 10.85
N ILE A 239 8.07 0.09 10.31
CA ILE A 239 8.71 -0.16 9.03
C ILE A 239 7.69 -0.90 8.18
N ALA A 240 7.41 -0.43 6.96
CA ALA A 240 6.59 -1.17 6.03
C ALA A 240 7.23 -1.18 4.65
N MET A 241 7.25 -2.34 4.02
CA MET A 241 7.76 -2.57 2.68
C MET A 241 6.67 -3.20 1.82
N TYR A 242 6.52 -2.72 0.59
CA TYR A 242 5.52 -3.20 -0.35
C TYR A 242 6.14 -3.38 -1.74
N ASP A 243 5.84 -4.49 -2.41
CA ASP A 243 6.09 -4.72 -3.83
C ASP A 243 4.78 -5.07 -4.55
N MET A 244 4.76 -4.94 -5.87
CA MET A 244 3.64 -5.34 -6.73
C MET A 244 3.98 -6.54 -7.62
N GLY A 245 4.93 -7.35 -7.20
CA GLY A 245 5.35 -8.55 -7.90
C GLY A 245 4.46 -9.76 -7.65
N ALA A 246 5.05 -10.95 -7.80
CA ALA A 246 4.41 -12.21 -7.44
C ALA A 246 4.22 -12.29 -5.92
N SER A 247 3.06 -12.78 -5.52
CA SER A 247 2.76 -12.96 -4.10
C SER A 247 3.53 -14.14 -3.49
N ILE A 248 3.73 -14.13 -2.16
CA ILE A 248 4.38 -15.24 -1.44
C ILE A 248 3.71 -16.61 -1.77
N PRO A 249 2.37 -16.75 -1.76
CA PRO A 249 1.73 -18.01 -2.15
C PRO A 249 2.14 -18.51 -3.54
N VAL A 250 2.24 -17.61 -4.51
CA VAL A 250 2.67 -17.96 -5.88
C VAL A 250 4.13 -18.41 -5.89
N THR A 251 5.03 -17.66 -5.28
CA THR A 251 6.46 -17.99 -5.27
C THR A 251 6.77 -19.27 -4.50
N ILE A 252 6.02 -19.56 -3.43
CA ILE A 252 6.19 -20.78 -2.63
C ILE A 252 5.67 -22.02 -3.36
N SER A 253 4.58 -21.90 -4.12
CA SER A 253 3.97 -23.04 -4.80
C SER A 253 4.95 -23.79 -5.71
N THR A 254 6.00 -23.14 -6.20
CA THR A 254 7.06 -23.72 -7.03
C THR A 254 8.19 -24.40 -6.25
N LYS A 255 8.20 -24.30 -4.91
CA LYS A 255 9.28 -24.84 -4.07
C LYS A 255 9.01 -26.29 -3.72
N SER A 256 10.00 -27.16 -3.92
CA SER A 256 9.91 -28.61 -3.64
C SER A 256 9.59 -28.97 -2.18
N TRP A 257 9.95 -28.11 -1.25
CA TRP A 257 9.68 -28.31 0.18
C TRP A 257 8.26 -27.86 0.62
N ALA A 258 7.59 -27.04 -0.18
CA ALA A 258 6.33 -26.40 0.21
C ALA A 258 5.21 -27.41 0.55
N PRO A 259 4.93 -28.46 -0.23
CA PRO A 259 3.86 -29.40 0.08
C PRO A 259 4.02 -30.06 1.46
N ALA A 260 5.23 -30.48 1.80
CA ALA A 260 5.50 -31.15 3.06
C ALA A 260 5.31 -30.20 4.26
N LEU A 261 5.76 -28.95 4.15
CA LEU A 261 5.64 -27.95 5.21
C LEU A 261 4.19 -27.48 5.36
N LEU A 262 3.46 -27.26 4.27
CA LEU A 262 2.03 -26.91 4.30
C LEU A 262 1.19 -28.01 4.95
N ASN A 263 1.47 -29.27 4.66
CA ASN A 263 0.80 -30.40 5.33
C ASN A 263 1.11 -30.43 6.84
N ALA A 264 2.34 -30.18 7.24
CA ALA A 264 2.70 -30.10 8.67
C ALA A 264 1.96 -28.96 9.38
N ILE A 265 1.90 -27.77 8.80
CA ILE A 265 1.19 -26.60 9.33
C ILE A 265 -0.31 -26.90 9.42
N SER A 266 -0.93 -27.49 8.40
CA SER A 266 -2.35 -27.86 8.42
C SER A 266 -2.66 -28.79 9.59
N LYS A 267 -1.87 -29.84 9.82
CA LYS A 267 -2.05 -30.75 10.96
C LYS A 267 -1.98 -30.03 12.31
N ILE A 268 -1.05 -29.09 12.49
CA ILE A 268 -0.92 -28.31 13.73
C ILE A 268 -2.14 -27.40 13.94
N LEU A 269 -2.64 -26.76 12.90
CA LEU A 269 -3.79 -25.86 12.96
C LEU A 269 -5.10 -26.64 13.24
N ASP A 270 -5.27 -27.82 12.66
CA ASP A 270 -6.43 -28.67 12.86
C ASP A 270 -6.52 -29.18 14.31
N VAL A 271 -5.38 -29.53 14.93
CA VAL A 271 -5.33 -30.00 16.33
C VAL A 271 -5.65 -28.88 17.33
N ARG A 272 -5.35 -27.62 17.02
CA ARG A 272 -5.62 -26.49 17.93
C ARG A 272 -7.07 -26.05 17.99
N GLY A 273 -8.00 -26.72 17.29
CA GLY A 273 -9.46 -26.51 17.43
C GLY A 273 -9.97 -25.12 17.10
N GLY A 274 -9.13 -24.28 16.50
CA GLY A 274 -9.48 -22.92 16.12
C GLY A 274 -10.31 -22.89 14.83
N LYS A 275 -11.19 -21.91 14.68
CA LYS A 275 -11.89 -21.57 13.44
C LYS A 275 -10.92 -21.06 12.34
N PHE A 276 -9.80 -21.78 12.14
CA PHE A 276 -8.81 -21.45 11.12
C PHE A 276 -9.20 -22.09 9.79
N LEU A 277 -10.30 -21.61 9.22
CA LEU A 277 -10.57 -21.71 7.78
C LEU A 277 -9.61 -20.76 7.02
N ALA A 278 -8.32 -20.71 7.44
CA ALA A 278 -7.34 -19.96 6.71
C ALA A 278 -7.16 -20.61 5.34
N ALA A 279 -7.55 -19.91 4.28
CA ALA A 279 -7.30 -20.33 2.90
C ALA A 279 -5.81 -20.62 2.71
N GLY A 280 -5.44 -21.37 1.68
CA GLY A 280 -4.07 -21.78 1.38
C GLY A 280 -3.03 -20.67 1.41
N ASP A 281 -3.42 -19.43 1.05
CA ASP A 281 -2.50 -18.28 1.00
C ASP A 281 -1.94 -17.87 2.36
N ALA A 282 -2.77 -17.82 3.41
CA ALA A 282 -2.29 -17.50 4.76
C ALA A 282 -1.37 -18.60 5.32
N LYS A 283 -1.69 -19.88 5.03
CA LYS A 283 -0.81 -21.02 5.36
C LYS A 283 0.51 -20.95 4.61
N SER A 284 0.49 -20.52 3.34
CA SER A 284 1.70 -20.32 2.53
C SER A 284 2.60 -19.23 3.12
N ILE A 285 2.03 -18.12 3.59
CA ILE A 285 2.79 -17.07 4.28
C ILE A 285 3.44 -17.63 5.56
N LYS A 286 2.67 -18.35 6.38
CA LYS A 286 3.21 -18.98 7.59
C LYS A 286 4.33 -19.98 7.25
N ALA A 287 4.17 -20.78 6.19
CA ALA A 287 5.20 -21.69 5.73
C ALA A 287 6.50 -20.94 5.35
N ALA A 288 6.38 -19.79 4.68
CA ALA A 288 7.53 -18.96 4.35
C ALA A 288 8.22 -18.39 5.60
N VAL A 289 7.46 -17.95 6.59
CA VAL A 289 7.98 -17.43 7.87
C VAL A 289 8.71 -18.53 8.66
N ASP A 290 8.17 -19.75 8.69
CA ASP A 290 8.70 -20.86 9.49
C ASP A 290 9.81 -21.65 8.77
N TYR A 291 9.98 -21.45 7.46
CA TYR A 291 10.91 -22.25 6.65
C TYR A 291 12.35 -22.21 7.18
N GLY A 292 12.84 -21.06 7.58
CA GLY A 292 14.20 -20.89 8.10
C GLY A 292 14.48 -21.67 9.39
N LYS A 293 13.44 -21.99 10.17
CA LYS A 293 13.50 -22.81 11.40
C LYS A 293 13.15 -24.27 11.17
N SER A 294 12.70 -24.64 9.94
CA SER A 294 12.19 -25.98 9.66
C SER A 294 13.30 -26.98 9.35
N ARG A 295 13.00 -28.28 9.62
CA ARG A 295 13.87 -29.41 9.21
C ARG A 295 13.97 -29.60 7.68
N PHE A 296 13.15 -28.91 6.91
CA PHE A 296 13.13 -28.97 5.45
C PHE A 296 14.15 -28.04 4.80
N LYS A 297 14.89 -27.27 5.60
CA LYS A 297 15.92 -26.36 5.15
C LYS A 297 17.10 -27.15 4.54
N LYS A 298 17.27 -27.05 3.23
CA LYS A 298 18.37 -27.70 2.51
C LYS A 298 19.57 -26.79 2.27
N ASP A 299 19.35 -25.46 2.23
CA ASP A 299 20.36 -24.45 1.91
C ASP A 299 20.32 -23.29 2.89
N ASN A 300 21.39 -22.47 2.94
CA ASN A 300 21.45 -21.23 3.70
C ASN A 300 20.53 -20.11 3.13
N ARG A 301 19.77 -20.39 2.07
CA ARG A 301 18.83 -19.48 1.42
C ARG A 301 17.44 -19.59 2.07
N GLY A 302 16.68 -18.49 2.08
CA GLY A 302 15.28 -18.48 2.56
C GLY A 302 15.12 -18.18 4.04
N LYS A 303 16.06 -17.46 4.66
CA LYS A 303 15.98 -17.01 6.06
C LYS A 303 15.19 -15.72 6.26
N GLY A 304 14.97 -14.96 5.20
CA GLY A 304 14.53 -13.56 5.27
C GLY A 304 13.30 -13.27 6.11
N LEU A 305 12.22 -14.03 5.92
CA LEU A 305 11.00 -13.83 6.73
C LEU A 305 11.15 -14.38 8.15
N THR A 306 11.96 -15.41 8.34
CA THR A 306 12.31 -15.93 9.68
C THR A 306 13.13 -14.91 10.45
N GLU A 307 14.12 -14.28 9.83
CA GLU A 307 14.94 -13.23 10.45
C GLU A 307 14.12 -12.00 10.76
N ALA A 308 13.15 -11.65 9.89
CA ALA A 308 12.19 -10.60 10.16
C ALA A 308 11.32 -10.89 11.39
N LYS A 309 10.84 -12.13 11.54
CA LYS A 309 10.11 -12.56 12.74
C LYS A 309 11.01 -12.54 13.98
N ASP A 310 12.23 -13.04 13.89
CA ASP A 310 13.19 -13.05 15.01
C ASP A 310 13.54 -11.64 15.48
N PHE A 311 13.65 -10.68 14.55
CA PHE A 311 13.82 -9.27 14.87
C PHE A 311 12.65 -8.74 15.71
N VAL A 312 11.42 -9.00 15.29
CA VAL A 312 10.23 -8.56 16.02
C VAL A 312 10.10 -9.29 17.35
N GLN A 313 10.42 -10.58 17.41
CA GLN A 313 10.30 -11.44 18.60
C GLN A 313 11.15 -10.97 19.78
N ARG A 314 12.23 -10.27 19.54
CA ARG A 314 13.09 -9.69 20.59
C ARG A 314 12.48 -8.43 21.22
N ASN A 315 11.49 -7.80 20.59
CA ASN A 315 10.81 -6.64 21.13
C ASN A 315 9.60 -7.07 21.98
N PRO A 316 9.47 -6.64 23.25
CA PRO A 316 8.41 -7.11 24.16
C PRO A 316 6.99 -6.88 23.65
N LYS A 317 6.78 -5.82 22.86
CA LYS A 317 5.49 -5.47 22.27
C LYS A 317 5.59 -5.32 20.74
N GLY A 318 6.45 -6.16 20.13
CA GLY A 318 6.62 -6.19 18.70
C GLY A 318 5.45 -6.86 17.98
N SER A 319 5.22 -6.47 16.74
CA SER A 319 4.32 -7.19 15.85
C SER A 319 4.82 -7.17 14.42
N MET A 320 4.55 -8.25 13.68
CA MET A 320 4.80 -8.37 12.26
C MET A 320 3.50 -8.70 11.55
N LEU A 321 3.24 -8.03 10.45
CA LEU A 321 2.08 -8.23 9.62
C LEU A 321 2.51 -8.46 8.18
N ILE A 322 1.92 -9.46 7.52
CA ILE A 322 2.15 -9.76 6.11
C ILE A 322 0.81 -9.89 5.40
N HIS A 323 0.63 -9.11 4.32
CA HIS A 323 -0.44 -9.32 3.35
C HIS A 323 0.18 -9.77 2.03
N SER A 324 -0.29 -10.90 1.48
CA SER A 324 0.19 -11.40 0.21
C SER A 324 -0.85 -12.31 -0.44
N GLY A 325 -1.28 -11.98 -1.67
CA GLY A 325 -2.43 -12.65 -2.27
C GLY A 325 -3.69 -12.49 -1.43
N LEU A 326 -4.39 -13.58 -1.15
CA LEU A 326 -5.53 -13.62 -0.23
C LEU A 326 -5.12 -13.84 1.24
N GLY A 327 -3.82 -14.00 1.51
CA GLY A 327 -3.33 -14.31 2.83
C GLY A 327 -3.06 -13.06 3.68
N HIS A 328 -3.48 -13.15 4.94
CA HIS A 328 -3.14 -12.22 6.00
C HIS A 328 -2.52 -13.02 7.16
N TYR A 329 -1.33 -12.62 7.57
CA TYR A 329 -0.59 -13.21 8.69
C TYR A 329 -0.18 -12.10 9.66
N VAL A 330 -0.47 -12.30 10.93
CA VAL A 330 -0.02 -11.42 12.02
C VAL A 330 0.70 -12.25 13.07
N TYR A 331 1.86 -11.75 13.48
CA TYR A 331 2.60 -12.23 14.64
C TYR A 331 2.66 -11.11 15.69
N LYS A 332 2.37 -11.45 16.94
CA LYS A 332 2.47 -10.55 18.11
C LYS A 332 3.36 -11.18 19.15
N THR A 333 4.38 -10.46 19.59
CA THR A 333 5.30 -10.94 20.64
C THR A 333 4.56 -11.14 21.96
N GLU A 334 3.60 -10.26 22.27
CA GLU A 334 2.78 -10.37 23.45
C GLU A 334 1.94 -11.66 23.38
N GLY A 335 2.33 -12.65 24.20
CA GLY A 335 1.70 -13.97 24.24
C GLY A 335 2.10 -14.90 23.11
N ASP A 336 3.13 -14.59 22.33
CA ASP A 336 3.65 -15.39 21.20
C ASP A 336 2.54 -15.86 20.26
N LYS A 337 1.67 -14.91 19.84
CA LYS A 337 0.42 -15.21 19.11
C LYS A 337 0.61 -15.05 17.61
N GLU A 338 0.06 -16.00 16.87
CA GLU A 338 -0.05 -15.95 15.42
C GLU A 338 -1.52 -15.99 15.00
N GLU A 339 -1.89 -15.08 14.11
CA GLU A 339 -3.22 -14.99 13.53
C GLU A 339 -3.10 -15.16 12.00
N LEU A 340 -3.94 -16.03 11.44
CA LEU A 340 -4.01 -16.31 10.01
C LEU A 340 -5.43 -16.06 9.53
N GLU A 341 -5.57 -15.19 8.55
CA GLU A 341 -6.87 -14.82 8.01
C GLU A 341 -6.87 -14.84 6.48
N THR A 342 -8.04 -14.97 5.91
CA THR A 342 -8.27 -14.82 4.48
C THR A 342 -8.87 -13.45 4.21
N LEU A 343 -8.24 -12.70 3.32
CA LEU A 343 -8.73 -11.39 2.86
C LEU A 343 -9.95 -11.57 1.95
N GLY A 344 -10.87 -10.62 1.98
CA GLY A 344 -12.05 -10.58 1.08
C GLY A 344 -11.68 -10.39 -0.40
N ALA A 345 -10.49 -9.85 -0.67
CA ALA A 345 -9.96 -9.69 -2.01
C ALA A 345 -8.41 -9.74 -1.96
N PRO A 346 -7.74 -10.21 -3.03
CA PRO A 346 -6.28 -10.33 -3.02
C PRO A 346 -5.60 -8.95 -3.04
N LEU A 347 -4.55 -8.82 -2.24
CA LEU A 347 -3.56 -7.76 -2.39
C LEU A 347 -2.59 -8.16 -3.53
N LYS A 348 -2.33 -7.24 -4.44
CA LYS A 348 -1.32 -7.43 -5.49
C LYS A 348 0.07 -7.37 -4.87
N GLY A 349 0.91 -8.38 -5.11
CA GLY A 349 2.26 -8.46 -4.54
C GLY A 349 2.30 -8.79 -3.06
N THR A 350 3.25 -8.19 -2.34
CA THR A 350 3.48 -8.48 -0.92
C THR A 350 3.72 -7.20 -0.14
N LEU A 351 3.00 -7.04 0.98
CA LEU A 351 3.24 -6.04 2.01
C LEU A 351 3.75 -6.73 3.27
N ILE A 352 4.86 -6.24 3.81
CA ILE A 352 5.37 -6.64 5.13
C ILE A 352 5.45 -5.38 5.98
N GLN A 353 4.93 -5.44 7.21
CA GLN A 353 5.02 -4.35 8.18
C GLN A 353 5.51 -4.88 9.51
N TRP A 354 6.45 -4.15 10.12
CA TRP A 354 6.92 -4.38 11.49
C TRP A 354 6.57 -3.17 12.35
N ASN A 355 6.09 -3.45 13.53
CA ASN A 355 5.87 -2.43 14.56
C ASN A 355 6.67 -2.85 15.80
N LEU A 356 7.45 -1.93 16.32
CA LEU A 356 8.25 -2.11 17.52
C LEU A 356 7.85 -1.06 18.52
N MET A 357 7.75 -1.41 19.79
CA MET A 357 7.62 -0.43 20.84
C MET A 357 9.01 0.03 21.26
N LEU A 358 9.20 1.32 21.26
CA LEU A 358 10.40 1.99 21.74
C LEU A 358 10.14 2.45 23.16
N GLU A 359 10.58 1.69 24.15
CA GLU A 359 10.49 2.12 25.56
C GLU A 359 11.48 3.27 25.79
N LYS A 360 11.02 4.38 26.33
CA LYS A 360 11.91 5.43 26.85
C LYS A 360 12.66 4.83 28.04
N LYS A 361 13.98 4.80 27.97
CA LYS A 361 14.82 4.60 29.13
C LYS A 361 14.74 5.79 30.07
#